data_bc2537e9712c3a9825cfd45b706d5fd4
#
_entry.id   bc2537e9712c3a9825cfd45b706d5fd4
#
_cell.length_a   1.000
_cell.length_b   1.000
_cell.length_c   1.000
_cell.angle_alpha   90.00
_cell.angle_beta   90.00
_cell.angle_gamma   90.00
#
_symmetry.space_group_name_H-M   'P 1'
#
loop_
_entity.id
_entity.type
_entity.pdbx_description
1 polymer ?
#
loop_
_entity_poly.entity_id
_entity_poly.type
_entity_poly.pdbx_seq_one_letter_code
_entity_poly.pdbx_strand_id
1 'polypeptide(L)' 'MDSAERCRMQAEECRRLLALPQSEASARLLTNLSRTWVMIANQIDRYVEIVKKEAAQKK' A
#
# COMPACT_ATOMS: atom_id res chain seq x y z
N MET A 1 13.78 -3.79 -3.88
CA MET A 1 12.38 -3.83 -3.45
C MET A 1 11.62 -2.72 -4.15
N ASP A 2 10.51 -3.03 -4.80
CA ASP A 2 9.77 -2.00 -5.50
C ASP A 2 8.87 -1.21 -4.54
N SER A 3 8.36 -0.08 -5.01
CA SER A 3 7.58 0.84 -4.18
C SER A 3 6.26 0.25 -3.72
N ALA A 4 5.61 -0.53 -4.59
CA ALA A 4 4.34 -1.18 -4.23
C ALA A 4 4.54 -2.19 -3.11
N GLU A 5 5.63 -2.94 -3.17
CA GLU A 5 5.96 -3.93 -2.14
C GLU A 5 6.21 -3.26 -0.81
N ARG A 6 6.91 -2.12 -0.81
CA ARG A 6 7.14 -1.35 0.41
C ARG A 6 5.82 -0.88 1.03
N CYS A 7 4.90 -0.42 0.19
CA CYS A 7 3.60 0.02 0.68
C CYS A 7 2.82 -1.13 1.30
N ARG A 8 2.90 -2.32 0.70
CA ARG A 8 2.24 -3.50 1.24
C ARG A 8 2.85 -3.93 2.57
N MET A 9 4.17 -3.77 2.70
CA MET A 9 4.85 -4.04 3.97
C MET A 9 4.40 -3.08 5.05
N GLN A 10 4.18 -1.81 4.72
CA GLN A 10 3.67 -0.82 5.68
C GLN A 10 2.24 -1.17 6.10
N ALA A 11 1.41 -1.63 5.15
CA ALA A 11 0.06 -2.06 5.48
C ALA A 11 0.09 -3.26 6.44
N GLU A 12 0.99 -4.19 6.21
CA GLU A 12 1.15 -5.36 7.06
C GLU A 12 1.59 -4.95 8.46
N GLU A 13 2.49 -3.99 8.55
CA GLU A 13 2.94 -3.46 9.83
C GLU A 13 1.79 -2.84 10.61
N CYS A 14 0.93 -2.07 9.93
CA CYS A 14 -0.25 -1.48 10.55
C CYS A 14 -1.19 -2.56 11.11
N ARG A 15 -1.38 -3.64 10.35
CA ARG A 15 -2.23 -4.75 10.82
C ARG A 15 -1.63 -5.43 12.03
N ARG A 16 -0.31 -5.57 12.05
CA ARG A 16 0.38 -6.19 13.17
C ARG A 16 0.21 -5.36 14.43
N LEU A 17 0.31 -4.04 14.30
CA LEU A 17 0.10 -3.13 15.42
C LEU A 17 -1.35 -3.17 15.92
N LEU A 18 -2.30 -3.41 15.02
CA LEU A 18 -3.71 -3.52 15.38
C LEU A 18 -3.98 -4.72 16.30
N ALA A 19 -3.13 -5.74 16.26
CA ALA A 19 -3.28 -6.90 17.13
C ALA A 19 -2.90 -6.61 18.57
N LEU A 20 -2.22 -5.49 18.83
CA LEU A 20 -1.80 -5.10 20.17
C LEU A 20 -2.90 -4.29 20.85
N PRO A 21 -2.98 -4.34 22.22
CA PRO A 21 -3.94 -3.51 22.93
C PRO A 21 -3.69 -2.04 22.67
N GLN A 22 -4.75 -1.29 22.38
CA GLN A 22 -4.63 0.12 22.10
C GLN A 22 -5.98 0.81 22.20
N SER A 23 -5.95 2.13 22.21
CA SER A 23 -7.18 2.92 22.28
C SER A 23 -7.97 2.77 20.98
N GLU A 24 -9.27 3.09 21.06
CA GLU A 24 -10.13 3.09 19.89
C GLU A 24 -9.63 4.06 18.82
N ALA A 25 -9.16 5.23 19.24
CA ALA A 25 -8.64 6.23 18.31
C ALA A 25 -7.41 5.71 17.57
N SER A 26 -6.48 5.07 18.27
CA SER A 26 -5.29 4.48 17.64
C SER A 26 -5.67 3.37 16.67
N ALA A 27 -6.60 2.50 17.07
CA ALA A 27 -7.04 1.41 16.21
C ALA A 27 -7.68 1.93 14.93
N ARG A 28 -8.48 2.98 15.04
CA ARG A 28 -9.13 3.59 13.88
C ARG A 28 -8.10 4.19 12.93
N LEU A 29 -7.11 4.87 13.48
CA LEU A 29 -6.04 5.46 12.67
C LEU A 29 -5.27 4.38 11.93
N LEU A 30 -4.88 3.31 12.63
CA LEU A 30 -4.13 2.22 12.01
C LEU A 30 -4.93 1.51 10.93
N THR A 31 -6.24 1.33 11.13
CA THR A 31 -7.10 0.73 10.12
C THR A 31 -7.10 1.60 8.86
N ASN A 32 -7.24 2.91 9.02
CA ASN A 32 -7.24 3.82 7.88
C ASN A 32 -5.89 3.85 7.17
N LEU A 33 -4.80 3.82 7.95
CA LEU A 33 -3.46 3.79 7.37
C LEU A 33 -3.22 2.53 6.55
N SER A 34 -3.65 1.38 7.06
CA SER A 34 -3.44 0.14 6.33
C SER A 34 -4.17 0.15 4.99
N ARG A 35 -5.38 0.69 4.96
CA ARG A 35 -6.14 0.83 3.72
C ARG A 35 -5.48 1.79 2.75
N THR A 36 -4.95 2.90 3.27
CA THR A 36 -4.26 3.90 2.46
C THR A 36 -3.01 3.29 1.82
N TRP A 37 -2.24 2.55 2.59
CA TRP A 37 -1.03 1.91 2.05
C TRP A 37 -1.36 0.92 0.94
N VAL A 38 -2.41 0.12 1.11
CA VAL A 38 -2.83 -0.82 0.07
C VAL A 38 -3.30 -0.07 -1.19
N MET A 39 -4.03 1.01 -1.00
CA MET A 39 -4.50 1.82 -2.13
C MET A 39 -3.32 2.40 -2.92
N ILE A 40 -2.32 2.91 -2.20
CA ILE A 40 -1.12 3.45 -2.85
C ILE A 40 -0.40 2.35 -3.62
N ALA A 41 -0.26 1.17 -3.02
CA ALA A 41 0.39 0.04 -3.69
C ALA A 41 -0.32 -0.30 -5.00
N ASN A 42 -1.64 -0.33 -4.97
CA ASN A 42 -2.44 -0.64 -6.17
C ASN A 42 -2.26 0.41 -7.24
N GLN A 43 -2.16 1.67 -6.86
CA GLN A 43 -1.94 2.77 -7.80
C GLN A 43 -0.55 2.69 -8.43
N ILE A 44 0.45 2.32 -7.64
CA ILE A 44 1.82 2.12 -8.17
C ILE A 44 1.83 1.00 -9.19
N ASP A 45 1.16 -0.11 -8.88
CA ASP A 45 1.05 -1.23 -9.81
C ASP A 45 0.42 -0.80 -11.13
N ARG A 46 -0.64 0.00 -11.02
CA ARG A 46 -1.35 0.51 -12.20
C ARG A 46 -0.46 1.43 -13.03
N TYR A 47 0.30 2.28 -12.37
CA TYR A 47 1.25 3.16 -13.03
C TYR A 47 2.30 2.36 -13.80
N VAL A 48 2.88 1.35 -13.15
CA VAL A 48 3.89 0.48 -13.77
C VAL A 48 3.32 -0.21 -15.00
N GLU A 49 2.07 -0.68 -14.94
CA GLU A 49 1.41 -1.33 -16.07
C GLU A 49 1.26 -0.35 -17.25
N ILE A 50 0.86 0.89 -16.96
CA ILE A 50 0.70 1.90 -18.00
C ILE A 50 2.04 2.19 -18.67
N VAL A 51 3.10 2.35 -17.87
CA VAL A 51 4.44 2.64 -18.40
C VAL A 51 4.91 1.49 -19.28
N LYS A 52 4.68 0.25 -18.86
CA LYS A 52 5.05 -0.93 -19.64
C LYS A 52 4.33 -0.96 -20.98
N LYS A 53 3.04 -0.66 -20.98
CA LYS A 53 2.25 -0.64 -22.22
C LYS A 53 2.73 0.46 -23.16
N GLU A 54 3.02 1.63 -22.63
CA GLU A 54 3.53 2.73 -23.45
C GLU A 54 4.90 2.41 -24.05
N ALA A 55 5.76 1.78 -23.25
CA ALA A 55 7.07 1.36 -23.78
C ALA A 55 6.94 0.33 -24.86
N ALA A 56 5.99 -0.59 -24.74
CA ALA A 56 5.75 -1.63 -25.75
C ALA A 56 5.18 -1.05 -27.06
N GLN A 57 4.45 0.06 -26.97
CA GLN A 57 3.85 0.71 -28.14
C GLN A 57 4.83 1.64 -28.87
N LYS A 58 5.88 2.04 -28.20
CA LYS A 58 6.90 2.91 -28.76
C LYS A 58 7.95 2.09 -29.49
N LYS A 59 7.75 1.87 -30.76
CA LYS A 59 8.77 1.21 -31.59
C LYS A 59 9.19 2.10 -32.72
#